data_2a9f0b2c6a3933829bcb52c15d6a99df
#
_entry.id   2a9f0b2c6a3933829bcb52c15d6a99df
#
_cell.length_a   1.000
_cell.length_b   1.000
_cell.length_c   1.000
_cell.angle_alpha   90.00
_cell.angle_beta   90.00
_cell.angle_gamma   90.00
#
_symmetry.space_group_name_H-M   'P 1'
#
loop_
_entity.id
_entity.type
_entity.pdbx_description
1 polymer ?
#
loop_
_entity_poly.entity_id
_entity_poly.type
_entity_poly.pdbx_seq_one_letter_code
_entity_poly.pdbx_strand_id
1 'polypeptide(L)'
;MQKGKKFLSDLKLHSDYFKWKEDEKRYETWEDACENIIDGHRKKYVDYAEAIEPYLQSAVESMKDQAVLASQRNLQYRHEQIMKHNTRMFNCTSGHIARNRVFQEIFYLALSGCGFGGGLLTPFVNNLSKIQKRTLGTKTFYIEDSIEGWANALGVLLSSYFVDEQPFPEYAGYEVKLDYSLIREKGSFISGGFKAPGPDGLKQSLEKIESLIEKWLTNEGEKIRPILAFDIICHSADAVLSGGVRRSALNMIVDPNDDEMIHAKTGNWRIENPQRGRSNNSVLLLRSEVKKEQFNYLVQLNDGANDIGFVFANSWFDMFNPCFEILKIPVLDTVDFSKIKYNQFIFFLSLFIICNACNSILIKSASISIT
;
A
#
# COMPACT_ATOMS: atom_id res chain seq x y z
N MET A 1 -34.09 -8.68 -10.80
CA MET A 1 -33.45 -8.87 -9.49
C MET A 1 -34.53 -9.11 -8.43
N GLN A 2 -34.37 -10.06 -7.51
CA GLN A 2 -35.32 -10.28 -6.42
C GLN A 2 -35.37 -9.04 -5.52
N LYS A 3 -36.57 -8.63 -5.05
CA LYS A 3 -36.77 -7.40 -4.25
C LYS A 3 -35.79 -7.23 -3.07
N GLY A 4 -35.43 -8.33 -2.40
CA GLY A 4 -34.46 -8.29 -1.30
C GLY A 4 -33.03 -7.96 -1.72
N LYS A 5 -32.56 -8.45 -2.87
CA LYS A 5 -31.24 -8.12 -3.39
C LYS A 5 -31.14 -6.65 -3.79
N LYS A 6 -32.21 -6.09 -4.39
CA LYS A 6 -32.25 -4.67 -4.74
C LYS A 6 -32.16 -3.82 -3.48
N PHE A 7 -32.96 -4.12 -2.46
CA PHE A 7 -32.92 -3.38 -1.20
C PHE A 7 -31.53 -3.36 -0.54
N LEU A 8 -30.87 -4.51 -0.47
CA LEU A 8 -29.52 -4.61 0.09
C LEU A 8 -28.48 -3.82 -0.75
N SER A 9 -28.60 -3.87 -2.07
CA SER A 9 -27.75 -3.08 -2.97
C SER A 9 -27.95 -1.58 -2.72
N ASP A 10 -29.19 -1.11 -2.69
CA ASP A 10 -29.52 0.30 -2.48
C ASP A 10 -29.03 0.78 -1.10
N LEU A 11 -29.24 -0.03 -0.05
CA LEU A 11 -28.75 0.28 1.29
C LEU A 11 -27.21 0.43 1.30
N LYS A 12 -26.50 -0.49 0.66
CA LYS A 12 -25.02 -0.45 0.59
C LYS A 12 -24.51 0.76 -0.21
N LEU A 13 -25.18 1.09 -1.32
CA LEU A 13 -24.83 2.25 -2.13
C LEU A 13 -25.03 3.55 -1.34
N HIS A 14 -26.14 3.69 -0.63
CA HIS A 14 -26.38 4.85 0.23
C HIS A 14 -25.41 4.97 1.40
N SER A 15 -25.09 3.86 2.08
CA SER A 15 -24.21 3.91 3.25
C SER A 15 -22.76 4.23 2.92
N ASP A 16 -22.24 3.72 1.78
CA ASP A 16 -20.81 3.69 1.55
C ASP A 16 -20.35 4.50 0.33
N TYR A 17 -21.24 4.73 -0.64
CA TYR A 17 -20.82 5.23 -1.96
C TYR A 17 -21.48 6.52 -2.39
N PHE A 18 -22.79 6.74 -2.13
CA PHE A 18 -23.48 7.94 -2.60
C PHE A 18 -23.02 9.17 -1.85
N LYS A 19 -22.80 10.26 -2.58
CA LYS A 19 -22.41 11.56 -2.05
C LYS A 19 -23.63 12.45 -1.89
N TRP A 20 -23.55 13.34 -0.91
CA TRP A 20 -24.56 14.37 -0.74
C TRP A 20 -24.34 15.48 -1.80
N LYS A 21 -25.40 15.86 -2.52
CA LYS A 21 -25.43 16.96 -3.49
C LYS A 21 -26.05 18.18 -2.81
N GLU A 22 -25.22 19.18 -2.49
CA GLU A 22 -25.65 20.37 -1.75
C GLU A 22 -26.66 21.23 -2.52
N ASP A 23 -26.49 21.33 -3.83
CA ASP A 23 -27.35 22.09 -4.75
C ASP A 23 -28.75 21.49 -4.88
N GLU A 24 -28.85 20.16 -4.88
CA GLU A 24 -30.11 19.42 -5.04
C GLU A 24 -30.71 18.96 -3.70
N LYS A 25 -30.03 19.16 -2.57
CA LYS A 25 -30.44 18.73 -1.22
C LYS A 25 -30.84 17.25 -1.13
N ARG A 26 -30.11 16.39 -1.85
CA ARG A 26 -30.31 14.93 -1.86
C ARG A 26 -29.00 14.17 -1.98
N TYR A 27 -29.04 12.87 -1.72
CA TYR A 27 -27.95 11.99 -2.09
C TYR A 27 -27.94 11.71 -3.60
N GLU A 28 -26.75 11.34 -4.13
CA GLU A 28 -26.61 10.81 -5.48
C GLU A 28 -27.54 9.61 -5.70
N THR A 29 -27.97 9.42 -6.95
CA THR A 29 -28.51 8.17 -7.46
C THR A 29 -27.41 7.30 -8.06
N TRP A 30 -27.74 6.09 -8.46
CA TRP A 30 -26.80 5.23 -9.18
C TRP A 30 -26.37 5.86 -10.51
N GLU A 31 -27.31 6.45 -11.22
CA GLU A 31 -27.07 7.16 -12.47
C GLU A 31 -26.15 8.36 -12.29
N ASP A 32 -26.35 9.18 -11.24
CA ASP A 32 -25.45 10.29 -10.89
C ASP A 32 -24.03 9.79 -10.65
N ALA A 33 -23.89 8.67 -9.94
CA ALA A 33 -22.59 8.08 -9.65
C ALA A 33 -21.87 7.60 -10.91
N CYS A 34 -22.60 6.96 -11.84
CA CYS A 34 -22.06 6.50 -13.11
C CYS A 34 -21.62 7.68 -13.97
N GLU A 35 -22.45 8.70 -14.13
CA GLU A 35 -22.10 9.91 -14.90
C GLU A 35 -20.89 10.63 -14.32
N ASN A 36 -20.79 10.79 -13.01
CA ASN A 36 -19.64 11.43 -12.37
C ASN A 36 -18.32 10.71 -12.67
N ILE A 37 -18.33 9.38 -12.70
CA ILE A 37 -17.13 8.59 -13.04
C ILE A 37 -16.73 8.85 -14.49
N ILE A 38 -17.69 8.82 -15.40
CA ILE A 38 -17.43 9.01 -16.84
C ILE A 38 -17.01 10.45 -17.14
N ASP A 39 -17.63 11.44 -16.50
CA ASP A 39 -17.22 12.85 -16.61
C ASP A 39 -15.77 13.06 -16.13
N GLY A 40 -15.32 12.26 -15.18
CA GLY A 40 -13.92 12.24 -14.80
C GLY A 40 -12.99 11.88 -15.95
N HIS A 41 -13.37 10.89 -16.77
CA HIS A 41 -12.60 10.52 -17.95
C HIS A 41 -12.66 11.59 -19.04
N ARG A 42 -13.83 12.21 -19.28
CA ARG A 42 -13.97 13.34 -20.22
C ARG A 42 -13.04 14.50 -19.86
N LYS A 43 -13.00 14.88 -18.58
CA LYS A 43 -12.14 15.95 -18.06
C LYS A 43 -10.65 15.61 -18.19
N LYS A 44 -10.29 14.36 -17.95
CA LYS A 44 -8.89 13.93 -18.02
C LYS A 44 -8.35 13.85 -19.44
N TYR A 45 -9.19 13.44 -20.39
CA TYR A 45 -8.80 13.15 -21.76
C TYR A 45 -9.44 14.12 -22.75
N VAL A 46 -9.51 15.40 -22.41
CA VAL A 46 -10.13 16.45 -23.22
C VAL A 46 -9.58 16.52 -24.65
N ASP A 47 -8.28 16.30 -24.82
CA ASP A 47 -7.61 16.31 -26.13
C ASP A 47 -8.03 15.13 -27.04
N TYR A 48 -8.71 14.15 -26.49
CA TYR A 48 -9.19 12.94 -27.19
C TYR A 48 -10.72 12.84 -27.18
N ALA A 49 -11.43 13.92 -26.83
CA ALA A 49 -12.86 13.90 -26.51
C ALA A 49 -13.70 13.24 -27.63
N GLU A 50 -13.50 13.63 -28.89
CA GLU A 50 -14.25 13.06 -30.02
C GLU A 50 -13.99 11.56 -30.22
N ALA A 51 -12.74 11.14 -30.04
CA ALA A 51 -12.34 9.75 -30.27
C ALA A 51 -12.83 8.80 -29.18
N ILE A 52 -12.97 9.28 -27.94
CA ILE A 52 -13.34 8.45 -26.80
C ILE A 52 -14.83 8.50 -26.44
N GLU A 53 -15.56 9.55 -26.84
CA GLU A 53 -16.96 9.75 -26.43
C GLU A 53 -17.88 8.56 -26.74
N PRO A 54 -17.82 7.89 -27.92
CA PRO A 54 -18.66 6.71 -28.17
C PRO A 54 -18.41 5.57 -27.18
N TYR A 55 -17.15 5.40 -26.76
CA TYR A 55 -16.78 4.37 -25.75
C TYR A 55 -17.24 4.75 -24.36
N LEU A 56 -17.13 6.04 -24.00
CA LEU A 56 -17.59 6.54 -22.71
C LEU A 56 -19.10 6.44 -22.60
N GLN A 57 -19.86 6.73 -23.66
CA GLN A 57 -21.30 6.58 -23.69
C GLN A 57 -21.71 5.12 -23.52
N SER A 58 -21.07 4.20 -24.24
CA SER A 58 -21.31 2.76 -24.08
C SER A 58 -20.97 2.27 -22.65
N ALA A 59 -19.89 2.80 -22.06
CA ALA A 59 -19.48 2.45 -20.70
C ALA A 59 -20.50 2.93 -19.68
N VAL A 60 -21.00 4.17 -19.76
CA VAL A 60 -21.97 4.70 -18.80
C VAL A 60 -23.29 3.93 -18.86
N GLU A 61 -23.78 3.60 -20.05
CA GLU A 61 -25.00 2.79 -20.19
C GLU A 61 -24.81 1.39 -19.58
N SER A 62 -23.69 0.73 -19.88
CA SER A 62 -23.37 -0.58 -19.29
C SER A 62 -23.23 -0.54 -17.78
N MET A 63 -22.72 0.58 -17.21
CA MET A 63 -22.65 0.79 -15.77
C MET A 63 -24.03 1.03 -15.16
N LYS A 64 -24.89 1.85 -15.77
CA LYS A 64 -26.26 2.09 -15.33
C LYS A 64 -27.07 0.79 -15.26
N ASP A 65 -26.90 -0.07 -16.26
CA ASP A 65 -27.51 -1.41 -16.30
C ASP A 65 -26.84 -2.43 -15.35
N GLN A 66 -25.78 -2.04 -14.66
CA GLN A 66 -24.97 -2.92 -13.78
C GLN A 66 -24.36 -4.14 -14.53
N ALA A 67 -24.24 -4.06 -15.85
CA ALA A 67 -23.57 -5.09 -16.66
C ALA A 67 -22.05 -5.06 -16.44
N VAL A 68 -21.48 -3.87 -16.24
CA VAL A 68 -20.10 -3.66 -15.77
C VAL A 68 -20.10 -2.67 -14.61
N LEU A 69 -19.11 -2.76 -13.75
CA LEU A 69 -18.95 -1.84 -12.61
C LEU A 69 -17.57 -1.18 -12.66
N ALA A 70 -17.52 0.10 -12.31
CA ALA A 70 -16.26 0.74 -11.98
C ALA A 70 -15.65 0.09 -10.74
N SER A 71 -14.33 0.28 -10.52
CA SER A 71 -13.71 -0.18 -9.30
C SER A 71 -14.40 0.44 -8.07
N GLN A 72 -14.47 -0.31 -6.99
CA GLN A 72 -15.05 0.19 -5.73
C GLN A 72 -14.39 1.48 -5.26
N ARG A 73 -13.10 1.65 -5.55
CA ARG A 73 -12.33 2.85 -5.22
C ARG A 73 -12.81 4.06 -6.03
N ASN A 74 -13.09 3.87 -7.32
CA ASN A 74 -13.63 4.93 -8.16
C ASN A 74 -15.04 5.33 -7.69
N LEU A 75 -15.89 4.35 -7.37
CA LEU A 75 -17.21 4.60 -6.77
C LEU A 75 -17.12 5.33 -5.42
N GLN A 76 -16.10 5.07 -4.62
CA GLN A 76 -15.94 5.67 -3.28
C GLN A 76 -15.39 7.09 -3.32
N TYR A 77 -14.36 7.35 -4.14
CA TYR A 77 -13.64 8.64 -4.12
C TYR A 77 -14.12 9.62 -5.16
N ARG A 78 -14.66 9.14 -6.27
CA ARG A 78 -14.99 9.94 -7.45
C ARG A 78 -13.75 10.56 -8.10
N HIS A 79 -13.98 11.19 -9.24
CA HIS A 79 -12.95 11.74 -10.10
C HIS A 79 -11.99 12.71 -9.39
N GLU A 80 -12.52 13.70 -8.67
CA GLU A 80 -11.71 14.76 -8.09
C GLU A 80 -10.62 14.24 -7.14
N GLN A 81 -10.99 13.34 -6.25
CA GLN A 81 -10.04 12.78 -5.28
C GLN A 81 -9.02 11.83 -5.91
N ILE A 82 -9.43 11.12 -6.96
CA ILE A 82 -8.54 10.24 -7.71
C ILE A 82 -7.54 11.03 -8.55
N MET A 83 -7.95 12.12 -9.16
CA MET A 83 -7.05 12.99 -9.92
C MET A 83 -6.01 13.66 -9.03
N LYS A 84 -6.38 13.99 -7.80
CA LYS A 84 -5.45 14.54 -6.81
C LYS A 84 -4.45 13.49 -6.30
N HIS A 85 -4.91 12.26 -6.07
CA HIS A 85 -4.09 11.16 -5.52
C HIS A 85 -4.41 9.85 -6.23
N ASN A 86 -3.74 9.59 -7.34
CA ASN A 86 -3.97 8.40 -8.19
C ASN A 86 -3.77 7.08 -7.43
N THR A 87 -2.91 7.05 -6.42
CA THR A 87 -2.67 5.88 -5.57
C THR A 87 -3.92 5.36 -4.89
N ARG A 88 -4.94 6.20 -4.68
CA ARG A 88 -6.24 5.80 -4.12
C ARG A 88 -7.03 4.80 -4.98
N MET A 89 -6.65 4.66 -6.25
CA MET A 89 -7.26 3.66 -7.15
C MET A 89 -6.81 2.24 -6.85
N PHE A 90 -5.64 2.07 -6.26
CA PHE A 90 -5.07 0.75 -6.01
C PHE A 90 -5.49 0.23 -4.64
N ASN A 91 -5.92 -1.03 -4.60
CA ASN A 91 -6.23 -1.71 -3.35
C ASN A 91 -4.97 -2.25 -2.68
N CYS A 92 -4.05 -2.77 -3.48
CA CYS A 92 -2.84 -3.43 -3.03
C CYS A 92 -1.69 -3.18 -3.99
N THR A 93 -0.48 -3.29 -3.45
CA THR A 93 0.77 -3.27 -4.20
C THR A 93 1.80 -4.17 -3.53
N SER A 94 2.96 -4.34 -4.14
CA SER A 94 4.06 -5.08 -3.57
C SER A 94 5.41 -4.53 -4.02
N GLY A 95 6.46 -4.85 -3.27
CA GLY A 95 7.82 -4.47 -3.60
C GLY A 95 8.83 -5.01 -2.60
N HIS A 96 10.10 -5.07 -3.00
CA HIS A 96 11.18 -5.46 -2.10
C HIS A 96 11.59 -4.31 -1.17
N ILE A 97 11.98 -4.65 0.05
CA ILE A 97 12.58 -3.73 1.01
C ILE A 97 14.09 -3.68 0.69
N ALA A 98 14.45 -2.84 -0.30
CA ALA A 98 15.79 -2.83 -0.89
C ALA A 98 16.43 -1.43 -1.02
N ARG A 99 15.75 -0.37 -0.58
CA ARG A 99 16.23 1.01 -0.66
C ARG A 99 15.64 1.86 0.47
N ASN A 100 16.35 2.88 0.89
CA ASN A 100 16.00 3.67 2.07
C ASN A 100 14.63 4.37 1.98
N ARG A 101 14.24 4.82 0.79
CA ARG A 101 12.95 5.49 0.57
C ARG A 101 11.74 4.56 0.72
N VAL A 102 11.92 3.25 0.69
CA VAL A 102 10.81 2.27 0.73
C VAL A 102 9.92 2.43 1.96
N PHE A 103 10.47 2.78 3.12
CA PHE A 103 9.69 3.00 4.34
C PHE A 103 8.68 4.15 4.18
N GLN A 104 9.15 5.27 3.63
CA GLN A 104 8.32 6.43 3.32
C GLN A 104 7.22 6.08 2.30
N GLU A 105 7.57 5.32 1.27
CA GLU A 105 6.64 4.90 0.22
C GLU A 105 5.56 3.95 0.74
N ILE A 106 5.93 2.98 1.56
CA ILE A 106 4.98 2.05 2.20
C ILE A 106 4.01 2.85 3.08
N PHE A 107 4.50 3.79 3.86
CA PHE A 107 3.65 4.63 4.71
C PHE A 107 2.71 5.50 3.89
N TYR A 108 3.19 6.15 2.82
CA TYR A 108 2.36 6.90 1.88
C TYR A 108 1.26 6.04 1.24
N LEU A 109 1.60 4.83 0.78
CA LEU A 109 0.65 3.89 0.20
C LEU A 109 -0.41 3.46 1.22
N ALA A 110 0.01 3.17 2.45
CA ALA A 110 -0.89 2.82 3.54
C ALA A 110 -1.86 3.97 3.88
N LEU A 111 -1.37 5.21 3.97
CA LEU A 111 -2.18 6.42 4.16
C LEU A 111 -3.16 6.65 3.00
N SER A 112 -2.78 6.28 1.78
CA SER A 112 -3.66 6.28 0.60
C SER A 112 -4.68 5.14 0.61
N GLY A 113 -4.58 4.22 1.56
CA GLY A 113 -5.45 3.05 1.72
C GLY A 113 -5.07 1.87 0.82
N CYS A 114 -3.83 1.81 0.36
CA CYS A 114 -3.28 0.71 -0.42
C CYS A 114 -2.59 -0.28 0.53
N GLY A 115 -2.92 -1.56 0.43
CA GLY A 115 -2.20 -2.62 1.12
C GLY A 115 -0.83 -2.87 0.48
N PHE A 116 0.15 -3.32 1.24
CA PHE A 116 1.50 -3.57 0.77
C PHE A 116 2.00 -4.97 1.11
N GLY A 117 2.47 -5.69 0.08
CA GLY A 117 3.23 -6.93 0.21
C GLY A 117 4.73 -6.64 0.14
N GLY A 118 5.43 -6.76 1.27
CA GLY A 118 6.83 -6.39 1.40
C GLY A 118 7.76 -7.59 1.36
N GLY A 119 8.72 -7.64 0.42
CA GLY A 119 9.79 -8.62 0.42
C GLY A 119 10.87 -8.24 1.42
N LEU A 120 10.77 -8.75 2.65
CA LEU A 120 11.77 -8.66 3.72
C LEU A 120 12.82 -9.77 3.60
N LEU A 121 13.28 -10.00 2.38
CA LEU A 121 14.27 -11.04 2.11
C LEU A 121 15.67 -10.50 2.38
N THR A 122 16.46 -11.24 3.11
CA THR A 122 17.80 -10.84 3.56
C THR A 122 18.69 -10.25 2.47
N PRO A 123 18.76 -10.80 1.24
CA PRO A 123 19.58 -10.23 0.17
C PRO A 123 19.17 -8.82 -0.24
N PHE A 124 17.88 -8.49 -0.19
CA PHE A 124 17.37 -7.16 -0.55
C PHE A 124 17.54 -6.17 0.58
N VAL A 125 17.23 -6.57 1.83
CA VAL A 125 17.39 -5.72 3.01
C VAL A 125 18.86 -5.32 3.23
N ASN A 126 19.81 -6.17 2.84
CA ASN A 126 21.24 -5.87 2.89
C ASN A 126 21.67 -4.68 2.01
N ASN A 127 20.83 -4.23 1.07
CA ASN A 127 21.07 -3.03 0.27
C ASN A 127 20.66 -1.74 0.98
N LEU A 128 19.99 -1.83 2.14
CA LEU A 128 19.66 -0.63 2.92
C LEU A 128 20.96 -0.03 3.50
N SER A 129 20.95 1.30 3.60
CA SER A 129 22.02 2.03 4.29
C SER A 129 22.19 1.53 5.71
N LYS A 130 23.41 1.64 6.22
CA LYS A 130 23.66 1.58 7.66
C LYS A 130 22.99 2.77 8.35
N ILE A 131 22.77 2.61 9.63
CA ILE A 131 22.30 3.69 10.51
C ILE A 131 23.40 4.12 11.47
N GLN A 132 23.37 5.38 11.89
CA GLN A 132 24.36 5.99 12.79
C GLN A 132 23.69 6.84 13.85
N LYS A 133 24.45 7.17 14.91
CA LYS A 133 24.01 8.14 15.92
C LYS A 133 23.98 9.55 15.31
N ARG A 134 23.04 10.34 15.73
CA ARG A 134 22.88 11.74 15.35
C ARG A 134 23.76 12.62 16.22
N THR A 135 24.66 13.39 15.65
CA THR A 135 25.69 14.17 16.37
C THR A 135 25.82 15.62 15.94
N LEU A 136 25.07 16.06 14.90
CA LEU A 136 25.26 17.37 14.27
C LEU A 136 24.39 18.50 14.86
N GLY A 137 23.67 18.26 15.97
CA GLY A 137 22.75 19.22 16.56
C GLY A 137 21.31 18.96 16.16
N THR A 138 20.40 19.94 16.34
CA THR A 138 18.96 19.78 16.14
C THR A 138 18.44 20.57 14.94
N LYS A 139 17.55 19.97 14.15
CA LYS A 139 16.77 20.64 13.08
C LYS A 139 15.29 20.39 13.29
N THR A 140 14.47 21.40 13.01
CA THR A 140 13.01 21.27 13.04
C THR A 140 12.46 20.94 11.67
N PHE A 141 11.52 19.98 11.61
CA PHE A 141 10.72 19.67 10.44
C PHE A 141 9.24 19.91 10.74
N TYR A 142 8.60 20.82 9.99
CA TYR A 142 7.17 21.11 10.11
C TYR A 142 6.38 20.13 9.23
N ILE A 143 5.49 19.36 9.86
CA ILE A 143 4.74 18.30 9.17
C ILE A 143 3.48 18.90 8.54
N GLU A 144 3.41 18.89 7.22
CA GLU A 144 2.21 19.33 6.50
C GLU A 144 1.01 18.44 6.77
N ASP A 145 -0.19 19.05 6.77
CA ASP A 145 -1.47 18.36 6.95
C ASP A 145 -1.92 17.64 5.67
N SER A 146 -1.10 16.70 5.23
CA SER A 146 -1.30 15.90 4.03
C SER A 146 -0.73 14.49 4.20
N ILE A 147 -1.15 13.54 3.35
CA ILE A 147 -0.57 12.18 3.37
C ILE A 147 0.91 12.20 2.97
N GLU A 148 1.30 13.12 2.11
CA GLU A 148 2.69 13.40 1.73
C GLU A 148 3.48 13.92 2.92
N GLY A 149 2.96 14.91 3.65
CA GLY A 149 3.60 15.48 4.83
C GLY A 149 3.85 14.44 5.92
N TRP A 150 2.88 13.56 6.16
CA TRP A 150 3.03 12.47 7.11
C TRP A 150 4.08 11.45 6.67
N ALA A 151 4.07 11.07 5.38
CA ALA A 151 5.07 10.16 4.83
C ALA A 151 6.47 10.79 4.84
N ASN A 152 6.57 12.09 4.55
CA ASN A 152 7.82 12.84 4.61
C ASN A 152 8.37 12.90 6.05
N ALA A 153 7.53 13.03 7.07
CA ALA A 153 7.97 13.02 8.46
C ALA A 153 8.71 11.72 8.82
N LEU A 154 8.20 10.56 8.39
CA LEU A 154 8.91 9.29 8.53
C LEU A 154 10.21 9.29 7.72
N GLY A 155 10.17 9.74 6.47
CA GLY A 155 11.34 9.82 5.60
C GLY A 155 12.45 10.71 6.19
N VAL A 156 12.10 11.86 6.76
CA VAL A 156 13.03 12.79 7.44
C VAL A 156 13.61 12.18 8.69
N LEU A 157 12.77 11.55 9.54
CA LEU A 157 13.24 10.86 10.74
C LEU A 157 14.27 9.79 10.40
N LEU A 158 13.96 8.91 9.43
CA LEU A 158 14.89 7.84 9.01
C LEU A 158 16.14 8.40 8.33
N SER A 159 16.01 9.45 7.52
CA SER A 159 17.16 10.13 6.87
C SER A 159 18.16 10.67 7.88
N SER A 160 17.70 11.06 9.07
CA SER A 160 18.59 11.54 10.14
C SER A 160 19.55 10.46 10.69
N TYR A 161 19.16 9.20 10.52
CA TYR A 161 19.98 8.05 10.94
C TYR A 161 20.77 7.40 9.81
N PHE A 162 20.29 7.45 8.56
CA PHE A 162 21.00 6.81 7.44
C PHE A 162 22.38 7.43 7.18
N VAL A 163 23.37 6.57 6.91
CA VAL A 163 24.74 7.00 6.57
C VAL A 163 24.81 7.55 5.15
N ASP A 164 24.07 6.92 4.22
CA ASP A 164 24.06 7.25 2.79
C ASP A 164 22.65 7.09 2.18
N GLU A 165 22.48 7.49 0.94
CA GLU A 165 21.22 7.39 0.16
C GLU A 165 19.98 7.90 0.92
N GLN A 166 20.15 8.99 1.69
CA GLN A 166 19.04 9.59 2.44
C GLN A 166 17.99 10.18 1.52
N PRO A 167 16.70 9.87 1.71
CA PRO A 167 15.61 10.58 1.01
C PRO A 167 15.62 12.10 1.25
N PHE A 168 16.10 12.54 2.43
CA PHE A 168 16.23 13.93 2.84
C PHE A 168 17.64 14.20 3.39
N PRO A 169 18.66 14.37 2.52
CA PRO A 169 20.06 14.43 2.91
C PRO A 169 20.40 15.62 3.82
N GLU A 170 19.59 16.70 3.78
CA GLU A 170 19.75 17.87 4.63
C GLU A 170 19.52 17.59 6.12
N TYR A 171 18.91 16.45 6.48
CA TYR A 171 18.67 16.03 7.86
C TYR A 171 19.66 14.97 8.33
N ALA A 172 20.55 14.47 7.48
CA ALA A 172 21.50 13.41 7.81
C ALA A 172 22.36 13.79 9.03
N GLY A 173 22.38 12.94 10.05
CA GLY A 173 23.16 13.13 11.29
C GLY A 173 22.62 14.17 12.27
N TYR A 174 21.52 14.85 11.98
CA TYR A 174 20.86 15.81 12.89
C TYR A 174 19.80 15.13 13.72
N GLU A 175 19.65 15.56 14.99
CA GLU A 175 18.44 15.30 15.76
C GLU A 175 17.27 16.05 15.13
N VAL A 176 16.17 15.34 14.82
CA VAL A 176 15.01 15.94 14.16
C VAL A 176 13.91 16.22 15.17
N LYS A 177 13.61 17.50 15.38
CA LYS A 177 12.41 17.93 16.11
C LYS A 177 11.23 18.00 15.14
N LEU A 178 10.31 17.07 15.27
CA LEU A 178 9.10 17.04 14.46
C LEU A 178 8.06 18.00 15.03
N ASP A 179 7.57 18.94 14.21
CA ASP A 179 6.56 19.92 14.57
C ASP A 179 5.21 19.55 13.93
N TYR A 180 4.22 19.30 14.77
CA TYR A 180 2.88 18.83 14.40
C TYR A 180 1.84 19.96 14.33
N SER A 181 2.23 21.21 14.53
CA SER A 181 1.33 22.36 14.67
C SER A 181 0.48 22.65 13.44
N LEU A 182 0.92 22.22 12.26
CA LEU A 182 0.18 22.41 11.00
C LEU A 182 -0.89 21.34 10.79
N ILE A 183 -0.87 20.23 11.55
CA ILE A 183 -1.83 19.14 11.40
C ILE A 183 -3.14 19.54 12.06
N ARG A 184 -4.25 19.40 11.31
CA ARG A 184 -5.60 19.68 11.80
C ARG A 184 -5.95 18.85 13.04
N GLU A 185 -6.80 19.41 13.88
CA GLU A 185 -7.25 18.76 15.10
C GLU A 185 -8.12 17.52 14.81
N LYS A 186 -8.12 16.60 15.76
CA LYS A 186 -8.97 15.41 15.75
C LYS A 186 -10.44 15.80 15.66
N GLY A 187 -11.16 15.14 14.75
CA GLY A 187 -12.59 15.35 14.53
C GLY A 187 -12.94 16.37 13.45
N SER A 188 -11.97 17.13 12.92
CA SER A 188 -12.16 17.99 11.75
C SER A 188 -12.61 17.18 10.54
N PHE A 189 -13.47 17.75 9.68
CA PHE A 189 -13.90 17.05 8.46
C PHE A 189 -12.76 16.96 7.43
N ILE A 190 -12.66 15.79 6.81
CA ILE A 190 -11.73 15.52 5.70
C ILE A 190 -12.48 15.05 4.47
N SER A 191 -11.80 15.00 3.33
CA SER A 191 -12.36 14.56 2.05
C SER A 191 -13.09 13.22 2.17
N GLY A 192 -14.28 13.15 1.61
CA GLY A 192 -15.12 11.93 1.65
C GLY A 192 -16.05 11.81 2.86
N GLY A 193 -16.18 12.87 3.67
CA GLY A 193 -17.12 12.90 4.82
C GLY A 193 -16.58 12.21 6.09
N PHE A 194 -15.27 11.91 6.12
CA PHE A 194 -14.63 11.31 7.28
C PHE A 194 -14.10 12.38 8.24
N LYS A 195 -13.76 11.96 9.46
CA LYS A 195 -13.16 12.82 10.47
C LYS A 195 -11.65 12.60 10.58
N ALA A 196 -10.91 13.68 10.73
CA ALA A 196 -9.47 13.67 10.92
C ALA A 196 -9.09 12.96 12.23
N PRO A 197 -7.99 12.19 12.23
CA PRO A 197 -7.49 11.52 13.43
C PRO A 197 -6.76 12.46 14.41
N GLY A 198 -6.31 13.63 13.93
CA GLY A 198 -5.37 14.48 14.63
C GLY A 198 -3.93 13.94 14.61
N PRO A 199 -2.98 14.64 15.23
CA PRO A 199 -1.55 14.31 15.15
C PRO A 199 -1.10 13.18 16.10
N ASP A 200 -1.88 12.82 17.11
CA ASP A 200 -1.41 11.97 18.22
C ASP A 200 -0.93 10.59 17.77
N GLY A 201 -1.64 9.95 16.85
CA GLY A 201 -1.26 8.64 16.34
C GLY A 201 0.04 8.66 15.56
N LEU A 202 0.25 9.70 14.74
CA LEU A 202 1.51 9.89 14.02
C LEU A 202 2.66 10.14 15.01
N LYS A 203 2.46 11.03 15.98
CA LYS A 203 3.45 11.36 17.00
C LYS A 203 3.91 10.11 17.74
N GLN A 204 2.98 9.34 18.29
CA GLN A 204 3.29 8.10 19.01
C GLN A 204 4.03 7.08 18.13
N SER A 205 3.64 6.96 16.86
CA SER A 205 4.29 6.06 15.91
C SER A 205 5.74 6.45 15.65
N LEU A 206 6.00 7.74 15.37
CA LEU A 206 7.35 8.24 15.10
C LEU A 206 8.25 8.19 16.34
N GLU A 207 7.74 8.50 17.53
CA GLU A 207 8.46 8.36 18.80
C GLU A 207 8.86 6.90 19.08
N LYS A 208 7.98 5.93 18.79
CA LYS A 208 8.30 4.50 18.92
C LYS A 208 9.38 4.06 17.94
N ILE A 209 9.32 4.52 16.68
CA ILE A 209 10.33 4.22 15.66
C ILE A 209 11.68 4.81 16.08
N GLU A 210 11.70 6.04 16.55
CA GLU A 210 12.92 6.68 17.04
C GLU A 210 13.53 5.91 18.21
N SER A 211 12.74 5.58 19.22
CA SER A 211 13.17 4.77 20.38
C SER A 211 13.68 3.38 19.98
N LEU A 212 13.04 2.75 18.98
CA LEU A 212 13.45 1.46 18.44
C LEU A 212 14.85 1.54 17.80
N ILE A 213 15.09 2.56 16.97
CA ILE A 213 16.37 2.75 16.28
C ILE A 213 17.49 3.08 17.30
N GLU A 214 17.24 3.92 18.30
CA GLU A 214 18.22 4.25 19.33
C GLU A 214 18.62 3.02 20.17
N LYS A 215 17.65 2.19 20.54
CA LYS A 215 17.91 0.91 21.21
C LYS A 215 18.71 -0.03 20.31
N TRP A 216 18.36 -0.09 19.03
CA TRP A 216 19.05 -0.93 18.07
C TRP A 216 20.52 -0.52 17.91
N LEU A 217 20.81 0.77 17.72
CA LEU A 217 22.17 1.31 17.65
C LEU A 217 23.01 1.03 18.89
N THR A 218 22.36 0.95 20.05
CA THR A 218 23.05 0.67 21.32
C THR A 218 23.38 -0.81 21.49
N ASN A 219 22.49 -1.71 21.10
CA ASN A 219 22.53 -3.13 21.41
C ASN A 219 22.97 -4.01 20.25
N GLU A 220 22.59 -3.65 19.00
CA GLU A 220 22.69 -4.50 17.83
C GLU A 220 23.63 -3.94 16.74
N GLY A 221 23.95 -2.64 16.82
CA GLY A 221 24.89 -1.95 15.93
C GLY A 221 24.23 -1.21 14.77
N GLU A 222 25.00 -0.97 13.72
CA GLU A 222 24.65 -0.04 12.64
C GLU A 222 23.86 -0.67 11.47
N LYS A 223 23.88 -1.99 11.37
CA LYS A 223 23.27 -2.69 10.23
C LYS A 223 21.77 -2.89 10.44
N ILE A 224 20.96 -2.48 9.46
CA ILE A 224 19.54 -2.82 9.43
C ILE A 224 19.38 -4.30 9.04
N ARG A 225 18.77 -5.08 9.92
CA ARG A 225 18.33 -6.45 9.62
C ARG A 225 16.84 -6.48 9.30
N PRO A 226 16.33 -7.56 8.68
CA PRO A 226 14.91 -7.67 8.34
C PRO A 226 13.96 -7.39 9.50
N ILE A 227 14.29 -7.84 10.71
CA ILE A 227 13.47 -7.64 11.91
C ILE A 227 13.32 -6.16 12.29
N LEU A 228 14.39 -5.35 12.18
CA LEU A 228 14.32 -3.91 12.43
C LEU A 228 13.46 -3.22 11.37
N ALA A 229 13.69 -3.55 10.09
CA ALA A 229 12.90 -3.00 8.99
C ALA A 229 11.41 -3.36 9.14
N PHE A 230 11.12 -4.59 9.56
CA PHE A 230 9.76 -5.07 9.86
C PHE A 230 9.08 -4.25 10.96
N ASP A 231 9.76 -4.06 12.08
CA ASP A 231 9.20 -3.32 13.22
C ASP A 231 8.99 -1.83 12.91
N ILE A 232 9.89 -1.18 12.12
CA ILE A 232 9.68 0.18 11.61
C ILE A 232 8.41 0.26 10.75
N ILE A 233 8.22 -0.67 9.81
CA ILE A 233 7.02 -0.71 8.95
C ILE A 233 5.77 -0.94 9.79
N CYS A 234 5.80 -1.85 10.76
CA CYS A 234 4.66 -2.13 11.62
C CYS A 234 4.28 -0.93 12.50
N HIS A 235 5.25 -0.22 13.07
CA HIS A 235 4.98 1.01 13.82
C HIS A 235 4.43 2.13 12.95
N SER A 236 4.90 2.27 11.69
CA SER A 236 4.31 3.26 10.77
C SER A 236 2.83 2.95 10.49
N ALA A 237 2.47 1.68 10.39
CA ALA A 237 1.08 1.25 10.20
C ALA A 237 0.17 1.56 11.41
N ASP A 238 0.72 1.69 12.62
CA ASP A 238 -0.05 2.12 13.80
C ASP A 238 -0.65 3.53 13.61
N ALA A 239 0.08 4.45 12.97
CA ALA A 239 -0.43 5.79 12.66
C ALA A 239 -1.63 5.75 11.68
N VAL A 240 -1.62 4.83 10.72
CA VAL A 240 -2.72 4.66 9.75
C VAL A 240 -4.00 4.17 10.42
N LEU A 241 -3.87 3.29 11.42
CA LEU A 241 -5.03 2.78 12.17
C LEU A 241 -5.64 3.83 13.09
N SER A 242 -4.85 4.68 13.71
CA SER A 242 -5.35 5.76 14.56
C SER A 242 -6.13 6.79 13.75
N GLY A 243 -5.87 6.87 12.44
CA GLY A 243 -6.60 7.69 11.49
C GLY A 243 -8.04 7.27 11.20
N GLY A 244 -8.50 6.15 11.70
CA GLY A 244 -9.93 5.73 11.72
C GLY A 244 -10.56 5.36 10.40
N VAL A 245 -9.95 5.68 9.25
CA VAL A 245 -10.61 5.60 7.95
C VAL A 245 -10.27 4.35 7.16
N ARG A 246 -9.07 3.79 7.34
CA ARG A 246 -8.66 2.59 6.61
C ARG A 246 -7.64 1.78 7.38
N ARG A 247 -7.87 0.49 7.40
CA ARG A 247 -6.89 -0.49 7.84
C ARG A 247 -5.88 -0.67 6.71
N SER A 248 -4.63 -0.34 6.96
CA SER A 248 -3.52 -0.78 6.12
C SER A 248 -3.40 -2.29 6.22
N ALA A 249 -3.43 -2.97 5.08
CA ALA A 249 -3.13 -4.38 5.01
C ALA A 249 -1.64 -4.53 4.67
N LEU A 250 -0.89 -5.18 5.56
CA LEU A 250 0.49 -5.54 5.33
C LEU A 250 0.62 -7.06 5.25
N ASN A 251 1.46 -7.54 4.34
CA ASN A 251 1.91 -8.92 4.31
C ASN A 251 3.41 -8.94 4.00
N MET A 252 4.22 -9.37 4.97
CA MET A 252 5.66 -9.41 4.78
C MET A 252 6.08 -10.80 4.35
N ILE A 253 6.80 -10.83 3.24
CA ILE A 253 7.39 -12.05 2.67
C ILE A 253 8.78 -12.17 3.24
N VAL A 254 9.07 -13.26 3.94
CA VAL A 254 10.29 -13.44 4.71
C VAL A 254 11.14 -14.61 4.18
N ASP A 255 12.45 -14.50 4.40
CA ASP A 255 13.40 -15.54 4.05
C ASP A 255 13.23 -16.76 4.97
N PRO A 256 13.12 -17.99 4.43
CA PRO A 256 13.01 -19.21 5.24
C PRO A 256 14.23 -19.51 6.11
N ASN A 257 15.35 -18.85 5.86
CA ASN A 257 16.60 -19.00 6.61
C ASN A 257 16.85 -17.84 7.58
N ASP A 258 15.97 -16.86 7.65
CA ASP A 258 16.04 -15.76 8.62
C ASP A 258 15.36 -16.16 9.92
N ASP A 259 16.15 -16.65 10.87
CA ASP A 259 15.66 -17.16 12.15
C ASP A 259 14.92 -16.09 12.98
N GLU A 260 15.36 -14.81 12.92
CA GLU A 260 14.66 -13.71 13.61
C GLU A 260 13.26 -13.48 13.03
N MET A 261 13.13 -13.53 11.70
CA MET A 261 11.86 -13.26 11.03
C MET A 261 10.89 -14.44 11.15
N ILE A 262 11.34 -15.68 11.05
CA ILE A 262 10.45 -16.84 11.22
C ILE A 262 9.95 -16.98 12.65
N HIS A 263 10.70 -16.46 13.65
CA HIS A 263 10.30 -16.41 15.05
C HIS A 263 9.68 -15.07 15.48
N ALA A 264 9.57 -14.09 14.59
CA ALA A 264 9.08 -12.74 14.92
C ALA A 264 7.71 -12.70 15.61
N LYS A 265 6.88 -13.72 15.36
CA LYS A 265 5.52 -13.85 15.92
C LYS A 265 5.35 -15.18 16.68
N THR A 266 6.35 -15.58 17.45
CA THR A 266 6.30 -16.75 18.33
C THR A 266 6.28 -16.32 19.80
N GLY A 267 5.88 -17.21 20.69
CA GLY A 267 5.83 -16.95 22.14
C GLY A 267 4.90 -15.78 22.51
N ASN A 268 5.36 -14.89 23.38
CA ASN A 268 4.58 -13.77 23.92
C ASN A 268 4.62 -12.49 23.04
N TRP A 269 4.89 -12.63 21.75
CA TRP A 269 5.09 -11.49 20.85
C TRP A 269 3.93 -10.45 20.88
N ARG A 270 2.69 -10.88 21.16
CA ARG A 270 1.55 -9.95 21.27
C ARG A 270 1.66 -8.98 22.43
N ILE A 271 2.41 -9.34 23.47
CA ILE A 271 2.69 -8.50 24.65
C ILE A 271 3.97 -7.70 24.43
N GLU A 272 5.02 -8.37 23.95
CA GLU A 272 6.36 -7.79 23.80
C GLU A 272 6.47 -6.89 22.56
N ASN A 273 5.84 -7.29 21.45
CA ASN A 273 5.91 -6.63 20.16
C ASN A 273 4.52 -6.50 19.48
N PRO A 274 3.55 -5.83 20.12
CA PRO A 274 2.16 -5.78 19.67
C PRO A 274 1.99 -5.15 18.28
N GLN A 275 2.93 -4.28 17.83
CA GLN A 275 2.95 -3.69 16.50
C GLN A 275 3.02 -4.75 15.40
N ARG A 276 3.66 -5.90 15.64
CA ARG A 276 3.78 -6.99 14.65
C ARG A 276 2.43 -7.59 14.24
N GLY A 277 1.38 -7.34 15.03
CA GLY A 277 0.00 -7.67 14.66
C GLY A 277 -0.57 -6.84 13.50
N ARG A 278 0.16 -5.83 13.00
CA ARG A 278 -0.25 -5.03 11.83
C ARG A 278 0.03 -5.71 10.49
N SER A 279 0.85 -6.75 10.48
CA SER A 279 1.23 -7.49 9.28
C SER A 279 0.89 -8.96 9.41
N ASN A 280 0.48 -9.59 8.32
CA ASN A 280 0.64 -11.03 8.14
C ASN A 280 2.07 -11.30 7.69
N ASN A 281 2.63 -12.44 8.06
CA ASN A 281 3.96 -12.84 7.62
C ASN A 281 3.85 -14.15 6.82
N SER A 282 4.59 -14.24 5.72
CA SER A 282 4.60 -15.44 4.87
C SER A 282 6.03 -15.78 4.48
N VAL A 283 6.41 -17.02 4.68
CA VAL A 283 7.73 -17.52 4.30
C VAL A 283 7.76 -17.82 2.80
N LEU A 284 8.75 -17.30 2.08
CA LEU A 284 8.97 -17.59 0.67
C LEU A 284 9.72 -18.90 0.50
N LEU A 285 9.08 -19.89 -0.09
CA LEU A 285 9.66 -21.19 -0.36
C LEU A 285 9.87 -21.34 -1.86
N LEU A 286 11.12 -21.44 -2.29
CA LEU A 286 11.44 -21.72 -3.70
C LEU A 286 11.10 -23.19 -4.01
N ARG A 287 10.26 -23.39 -5.03
CA ARG A 287 9.83 -24.75 -5.46
C ARG A 287 11.00 -25.66 -5.83
N SER A 288 12.11 -25.08 -6.33
CA SER A 288 13.32 -25.81 -6.71
C SER A 288 14.21 -26.21 -5.53
N GLU A 289 14.04 -25.57 -4.36
CA GLU A 289 14.99 -25.68 -3.24
C GLU A 289 14.35 -26.20 -1.95
N VAL A 290 13.05 -26.00 -1.77
CA VAL A 290 12.33 -26.35 -0.54
C VAL A 290 12.42 -27.86 -0.28
N LYS A 291 12.86 -28.20 0.94
CA LYS A 291 12.91 -29.59 1.43
C LYS A 291 11.73 -29.86 2.35
N LYS A 292 11.27 -31.12 2.37
CA LYS A 292 10.19 -31.55 3.23
C LYS A 292 10.46 -31.30 4.72
N GLU A 293 11.70 -31.50 5.14
CA GLU A 293 12.13 -31.30 6.52
C GLU A 293 12.02 -29.83 6.93
N GLN A 294 12.47 -28.91 6.07
CA GLN A 294 12.34 -27.47 6.28
C GLN A 294 10.87 -27.05 6.35
N PHE A 295 10.05 -27.53 5.42
CA PHE A 295 8.62 -27.22 5.43
C PHE A 295 7.93 -27.75 6.69
N ASN A 296 8.21 -28.99 7.10
CA ASN A 296 7.65 -29.58 8.31
C ASN A 296 8.06 -28.77 9.57
N TYR A 297 9.31 -28.33 9.64
CA TYR A 297 9.77 -27.47 10.73
C TYR A 297 8.97 -26.15 10.80
N LEU A 298 8.80 -25.46 9.68
CA LEU A 298 8.03 -24.22 9.62
C LEU A 298 6.55 -24.42 9.97
N VAL A 299 5.96 -25.57 9.59
CA VAL A 299 4.59 -25.93 9.97
C VAL A 299 4.48 -26.17 11.48
N GLN A 300 5.48 -26.83 12.08
CA GLN A 300 5.52 -27.05 13.54
C GLN A 300 5.62 -25.74 14.32
N LEU A 301 6.39 -24.75 13.81
CA LEU A 301 6.45 -23.43 14.43
C LEU A 301 5.09 -22.71 14.43
N ASN A 302 4.19 -23.08 13.54
CA ASN A 302 2.86 -22.49 13.42
C ASN A 302 1.85 -23.07 14.41
N ASP A 303 2.30 -23.95 15.33
CA ASP A 303 1.45 -24.50 16.39
C ASP A 303 1.17 -23.45 17.48
N GLY A 304 -0.09 -23.25 17.79
CA GLY A 304 -0.52 -22.31 18.83
C GLY A 304 -0.74 -20.86 18.36
N ALA A 305 0.04 -19.93 18.89
CA ALA A 305 -0.20 -18.48 18.71
C ALA A 305 0.57 -17.85 17.52
N ASN A 306 1.28 -18.64 16.73
CA ASN A 306 2.10 -18.14 15.62
C ASN A 306 1.24 -17.78 14.42
N ASP A 307 1.76 -16.84 13.62
CA ASP A 307 1.09 -16.32 12.44
C ASP A 307 2.10 -16.32 11.27
N ILE A 308 2.33 -17.52 10.73
CA ILE A 308 3.23 -17.76 9.60
C ILE A 308 2.45 -18.37 8.46
N GLY A 309 2.35 -17.64 7.33
CA GLY A 309 1.86 -18.17 6.07
C GLY A 309 2.99 -18.79 5.24
N PHE A 310 2.63 -19.43 4.13
CA PHE A 310 3.59 -20.01 3.19
C PHE A 310 3.28 -19.57 1.78
N VAL A 311 4.33 -19.19 1.04
CA VAL A 311 4.24 -18.82 -0.37
C VAL A 311 5.25 -19.66 -1.14
N PHE A 312 4.77 -20.40 -2.14
CA PHE A 312 5.64 -21.16 -3.04
C PHE A 312 5.89 -20.33 -4.32
N ALA A 313 7.15 -19.96 -4.51
CA ALA A 313 7.61 -19.13 -5.62
C ALA A 313 8.60 -19.88 -6.51
N ASN A 314 8.86 -19.35 -7.71
CA ASN A 314 9.90 -19.85 -8.60
C ASN A 314 11.19 -19.04 -8.50
N SER A 315 11.12 -17.84 -7.93
CA SER A 315 12.23 -16.90 -7.81
C SER A 315 12.08 -16.02 -6.57
N TRP A 316 13.21 -15.57 -6.00
CA TRP A 316 13.25 -14.56 -4.95
C TRP A 316 12.65 -13.21 -5.39
N PHE A 317 12.55 -12.96 -6.70
CA PHE A 317 11.94 -11.77 -7.29
C PHE A 317 10.43 -11.87 -7.45
N ASP A 318 9.81 -13.05 -7.21
CA ASP A 318 8.36 -13.18 -7.23
C ASP A 318 7.78 -12.43 -6.03
N MET A 319 6.89 -11.46 -6.30
CA MET A 319 6.28 -10.62 -5.28
C MET A 319 4.78 -10.89 -5.15
N PHE A 320 4.29 -10.72 -3.95
CA PHE A 320 2.90 -10.99 -3.61
C PHE A 320 2.32 -9.81 -2.85
N ASN A 321 1.17 -9.31 -3.29
CA ASN A 321 0.41 -8.33 -2.53
C ASN A 321 -0.30 -8.99 -1.32
N PRO A 322 -0.90 -8.22 -0.39
CA PRO A 322 -1.58 -8.79 0.77
C PRO A 322 -2.73 -9.76 0.45
N CYS A 323 -3.27 -9.70 -0.76
CA CYS A 323 -4.32 -10.61 -1.24
C CYS A 323 -3.77 -11.90 -1.87
N PHE A 324 -2.45 -12.09 -1.86
CA PHE A 324 -1.74 -13.20 -2.52
C PHE A 324 -1.95 -13.29 -4.04
N GLU A 325 -2.27 -12.20 -4.68
CA GLU A 325 -2.23 -12.09 -6.13
C GLU A 325 -0.77 -11.99 -6.57
N ILE A 326 -0.37 -12.86 -7.52
CA ILE A 326 1.02 -12.88 -7.99
C ILE A 326 1.23 -11.72 -8.95
N LEU A 327 2.05 -10.76 -8.57
CA LEU A 327 2.53 -9.70 -9.45
C LEU A 327 3.85 -10.13 -10.10
N LYS A 328 3.76 -10.97 -11.13
CA LYS A 328 4.92 -11.33 -11.94
C LYS A 328 4.90 -10.47 -13.19
N ILE A 329 5.75 -9.46 -13.25
CA ILE A 329 6.05 -8.77 -14.50
C ILE A 329 7.20 -9.54 -15.14
N PRO A 330 6.98 -10.26 -16.26
CA PRO A 330 8.10 -10.86 -16.95
C PRO A 330 8.98 -9.72 -17.50
N VAL A 331 10.18 -9.59 -16.95
CA VAL A 331 11.21 -8.74 -17.54
C VAL A 331 11.74 -9.54 -18.75
N LEU A 332 11.20 -9.22 -19.90
CA LEU A 332 11.69 -9.76 -21.17
C LEU A 332 12.41 -8.62 -21.88
N ASP A 333 13.60 -8.88 -22.40
CA ASP A 333 14.36 -7.91 -23.23
C ASP A 333 13.53 -7.49 -24.47
N THR A 334 12.66 -8.37 -24.92
CA THR A 334 11.61 -8.11 -25.90
C THR A 334 10.33 -8.76 -25.40
N VAL A 335 9.22 -8.02 -25.42
CA VAL A 335 7.91 -8.54 -25.02
C VAL A 335 7.39 -9.45 -26.13
N ASP A 336 7.76 -10.72 -26.10
CA ASP A 336 7.22 -11.76 -26.95
C ASP A 336 6.01 -12.41 -26.26
N PHE A 337 4.83 -11.89 -26.54
CA PHE A 337 3.57 -12.35 -25.95
C PHE A 337 3.24 -13.80 -26.33
N SER A 338 3.82 -14.35 -27.40
CA SER A 338 3.61 -15.76 -27.80
C SER A 338 4.18 -16.76 -26.80
N LYS A 339 5.15 -16.33 -25.98
CA LYS A 339 5.78 -17.13 -24.94
C LYS A 339 5.11 -17.04 -23.57
N ILE A 340 4.13 -16.14 -23.41
CA ILE A 340 3.37 -15.98 -22.19
C ILE A 340 2.33 -17.09 -22.11
N LYS A 341 2.44 -17.98 -21.12
CA LYS A 341 1.42 -19.01 -20.88
C LYS A 341 0.08 -18.37 -20.54
N TYR A 342 -1.03 -18.96 -21.02
CA TYR A 342 -2.40 -18.46 -20.89
C TYR A 342 -2.76 -17.98 -19.46
N ASN A 343 -2.32 -18.66 -18.42
CA ASN A 343 -2.54 -18.28 -17.02
C ASN A 343 -1.84 -16.97 -16.64
N GLN A 344 -0.74 -16.61 -17.30
CA GLN A 344 -0.04 -15.33 -17.12
C GLN A 344 -0.77 -14.21 -17.87
N PHE A 345 -1.43 -14.56 -18.98
CA PHE A 345 -2.21 -13.61 -19.77
C PHE A 345 -3.52 -13.20 -19.10
N ILE A 346 -4.23 -14.13 -18.45
CA ILE A 346 -5.43 -13.81 -17.64
C ILE A 346 -5.08 -12.89 -16.47
N PHE A 347 -3.93 -13.10 -15.88
CA PHE A 347 -3.43 -12.25 -14.78
C PHE A 347 -3.11 -10.82 -15.28
N PHE A 348 -2.49 -10.70 -16.44
CA PHE A 348 -2.29 -9.43 -17.13
C PHE A 348 -3.63 -8.75 -17.44
N LEU A 349 -4.63 -9.52 -17.90
CA LEU A 349 -5.97 -9.00 -18.16
C LEU A 349 -6.70 -8.58 -16.88
N SER A 350 -6.55 -9.30 -15.78
CA SER A 350 -7.13 -8.95 -14.47
C SER A 350 -6.48 -7.68 -13.90
N LEU A 351 -5.17 -7.55 -14.00
CA LEU A 351 -4.43 -6.32 -13.66
C LEU A 351 -4.83 -5.17 -14.60
N PHE A 352 -5.03 -5.46 -15.87
CA PHE A 352 -5.51 -4.52 -16.89
C PHE A 352 -6.95 -4.06 -16.60
N ILE A 353 -7.84 -4.93 -16.18
CA ILE A 353 -9.22 -4.58 -15.81
C ILE A 353 -9.23 -3.75 -14.52
N ILE A 354 -8.37 -4.06 -13.56
CA ILE A 354 -8.20 -3.29 -12.33
C ILE A 354 -7.46 -1.95 -12.58
N CYS A 355 -6.48 -1.93 -13.50
CA CYS A 355 -5.75 -0.72 -13.93
C CYS A 355 -6.45 0.11 -15.01
N ASN A 356 -7.40 -0.45 -15.75
CA ASN A 356 -8.05 0.23 -16.88
C ASN A 356 -8.84 1.49 -16.51
N ALA A 357 -9.16 1.67 -15.24
CA ALA A 357 -9.66 2.95 -14.76
C ALA A 357 -8.58 4.05 -14.75
N CYS A 358 -7.28 3.71 -14.87
CA CYS A 358 -6.18 4.66 -14.78
C CYS A 358 -5.31 4.83 -16.04
N ASN A 359 -5.32 3.89 -17.00
CA ASN A 359 -4.36 3.91 -18.10
C ASN A 359 -4.90 3.35 -19.42
N SER A 360 -5.70 4.12 -20.14
CA SER A 360 -6.02 3.88 -21.54
C SER A 360 -4.80 3.89 -22.48
N ILE A 361 -3.66 4.43 -22.06
CA ILE A 361 -2.41 4.47 -22.85
C ILE A 361 -1.76 3.09 -22.98
N LEU A 362 -1.86 2.25 -21.96
CA LEU A 362 -1.35 0.88 -22.01
C LEU A 362 -2.20 -0.04 -22.92
N ILE A 363 -3.50 0.25 -23.10
CA ILE A 363 -4.38 -0.52 -24.00
C ILE A 363 -3.99 -0.31 -25.46
N LYS A 364 -3.57 0.91 -25.86
CA LYS A 364 -3.13 1.17 -27.24
C LYS A 364 -1.85 0.42 -27.59
N SER A 365 -0.92 0.25 -26.67
CA SER A 365 0.30 -0.52 -26.94
C SER A 365 0.06 -2.02 -27.03
N ALA A 366 -0.95 -2.56 -26.35
CA ALA A 366 -1.29 -3.98 -26.42
C ALA A 366 -2.20 -4.33 -27.61
N SER A 367 -3.09 -3.42 -28.04
CA SER A 367 -3.98 -3.65 -29.19
C SER A 367 -3.29 -3.47 -30.54
N ILE A 368 -2.15 -2.80 -30.63
CA ILE A 368 -1.37 -2.65 -31.87
C ILE A 368 -0.52 -3.91 -32.17
N SER A 369 -0.37 -4.82 -31.21
CA SER A 369 0.42 -6.04 -31.36
C SER A 369 -0.42 -7.30 -31.68
N ILE A 370 -1.73 -7.16 -31.93
CA ILE A 370 -2.67 -8.28 -32.22
C ILE A 370 -3.12 -8.30 -33.68
N THR A 371 -2.53 -7.47 -34.56
CA THR A 371 -2.75 -7.60 -36.01
C THR A 371 -1.51 -8.13 -36.69
#